data_c7b2ac6bc0737c755e4d6981a3051404
#
_entry.id   c7b2ac6bc0737c755e4d6981a3051404
#
_cell.length_a   1.000
_cell.length_b   1.000
_cell.length_c   1.000
_cell.angle_alpha   90.00
_cell.angle_beta   90.00
_cell.angle_gamma   90.00
#
_symmetry.space_group_name_H-M   'P 1'
#
loop_
_entity.id
_entity.type
_entity.pdbx_description
1 polymer ?
#
loop_
_entity_poly.entity_id
_entity_poly.type
_entity_poly.pdbx_seq_one_letter_code
_entity_poly.pdbx_strand_id
1 'polypeptide(L)'
;MLINQVRLIANELTGRTLMPTDDENLKAGISKEWNWHPNLPVAVTPLFSWPPRPVATFRWFVNNWLPMTEFMIYALMAWATWGWLVPPLEQMQSFSWEWVLQLWARNLILMTIFAQGLHLWLYGWKKQGDDFKFDRRGLAKKARIFLWDDQYWDNVTYTLLSGVTIWTFYDSIVWMF
;
A
#
# COMPACT_ATOMS: atom_id res chain seq x y z
N MET A 1 -35.71 -11.29 8.20
CA MET A 1 -36.08 -12.46 9.00
C MET A 1 -35.39 -13.75 8.48
N LEU A 2 -35.47 -14.06 7.20
CA LEU A 2 -34.88 -15.27 6.58
C LEU A 2 -33.36 -15.38 6.75
N ILE A 3 -32.62 -14.28 6.60
CA ILE A 3 -31.15 -14.22 6.70
C ILE A 3 -30.65 -14.61 8.10
N ASN A 4 -31.38 -14.21 9.14
CA ASN A 4 -31.00 -14.55 10.52
C ASN A 4 -31.25 -16.03 10.82
N GLN A 5 -32.25 -16.65 10.21
CA GLN A 5 -32.50 -18.09 10.35
C GLN A 5 -31.43 -18.92 9.65
N VAL A 6 -31.05 -18.55 8.42
CA VAL A 6 -29.96 -19.22 7.67
C VAL A 6 -28.62 -19.12 8.44
N ARG A 7 -28.39 -18.01 9.11
CA ARG A 7 -27.18 -17.78 9.91
C ARG A 7 -27.13 -18.63 11.18
N LEU A 8 -28.26 -18.77 11.87
CA LEU A 8 -28.36 -19.66 13.03
C LEU A 8 -28.10 -21.12 12.66
N ILE A 9 -28.68 -21.58 11.54
CA ILE A 9 -28.47 -22.93 11.02
C ILE A 9 -26.99 -23.16 10.61
N ALA A 10 -26.36 -22.15 9.98
CA ALA A 10 -24.96 -22.23 9.60
C ALA A 10 -24.02 -22.28 10.82
N ASN A 11 -24.34 -21.54 11.90
CA ASN A 11 -23.59 -21.58 13.16
C ASN A 11 -23.72 -22.95 13.86
N GLU A 12 -24.91 -23.55 13.86
CA GLU A 12 -25.11 -24.88 14.41
C GLU A 12 -24.39 -25.97 13.63
N LEU A 13 -24.36 -25.87 12.30
CA LEU A 13 -23.73 -26.86 11.42
C LEU A 13 -22.19 -26.79 11.41
N THR A 14 -21.62 -25.62 11.59
CA THR A 14 -20.16 -25.41 11.44
C THR A 14 -19.43 -25.25 12.76
N GLY A 15 -20.14 -25.07 13.87
CA GLY A 15 -19.55 -24.75 15.17
C GLY A 15 -18.72 -23.45 15.16
N ARG A 16 -18.84 -22.66 14.08
CA ARG A 16 -18.15 -21.37 13.92
C ARG A 16 -19.14 -20.22 14.12
N THR A 17 -18.85 -19.38 15.08
CA THR A 17 -19.55 -18.09 15.19
C THR A 17 -19.19 -17.27 13.96
N LEU A 18 -20.15 -17.03 13.07
CA LEU A 18 -19.96 -16.10 11.96
C LEU A 18 -19.70 -14.71 12.54
N MET A 19 -18.77 -13.97 11.91
CA MET A 19 -18.48 -12.60 12.34
C MET A 19 -19.77 -11.76 12.30
N PRO A 20 -20.01 -10.92 13.33
CA PRO A 20 -21.18 -10.06 13.38
C PRO A 20 -21.22 -9.14 12.14
N THR A 21 -22.39 -8.78 11.70
CA THR A 21 -22.54 -7.73 10.67
C THR A 21 -22.23 -6.36 11.26
N ASP A 22 -21.92 -5.38 10.41
CA ASP A 22 -21.64 -4.01 10.84
C ASP A 22 -22.80 -3.43 11.67
N ASP A 23 -24.05 -3.74 11.32
CA ASP A 23 -25.24 -3.34 12.07
C ASP A 23 -25.30 -4.00 13.45
N GLU A 24 -24.88 -5.23 13.59
CA GLU A 24 -24.83 -5.93 14.88
C GLU A 24 -23.68 -5.40 15.76
N ASN A 25 -22.54 -5.08 15.14
CA ASN A 25 -21.43 -4.45 15.82
C ASN A 25 -21.78 -3.04 16.31
N LEU A 26 -22.50 -2.26 15.49
CA LEU A 26 -23.02 -0.95 15.88
C LEU A 26 -24.01 -1.03 17.05
N LYS A 27 -24.92 -2.02 17.05
CA LYS A 27 -25.86 -2.26 18.15
C LYS A 27 -25.18 -2.76 19.42
N ALA A 28 -24.08 -3.48 19.29
CA ALA A 28 -23.27 -3.97 20.41
C ALA A 28 -22.33 -2.88 20.98
N GLY A 29 -22.36 -1.65 20.47
CA GLY A 29 -21.46 -0.57 20.93
C GLY A 29 -20.01 -0.75 20.50
N ILE A 30 -19.74 -1.64 19.54
CA ILE A 30 -18.43 -1.79 18.93
C ILE A 30 -18.19 -0.56 18.07
N SER A 31 -17.11 0.16 18.36
CA SER A 31 -16.86 1.50 17.82
C SER A 31 -16.91 1.53 16.28
N LYS A 32 -17.31 2.70 15.73
CA LYS A 32 -17.22 3.00 14.29
C LYS A 32 -15.79 2.96 13.74
N GLU A 33 -14.80 2.63 14.57
CA GLU A 33 -13.38 2.53 14.23
C GLU A 33 -12.98 1.20 13.60
N TRP A 34 -13.96 0.40 13.20
CA TRP A 34 -13.71 -0.85 12.49
C TRP A 34 -13.22 -0.57 11.06
N ASN A 35 -12.57 -1.57 10.47
CA ASN A 35 -11.98 -1.46 9.15
C ASN A 35 -12.99 -1.00 8.09
N TRP A 36 -12.55 -0.11 7.21
CA TRP A 36 -13.33 0.30 6.06
C TRP A 36 -13.52 -0.87 5.07
N HIS A 37 -14.69 -0.97 4.50
CA HIS A 37 -14.97 -1.85 3.37
C HIS A 37 -15.80 -1.09 2.31
N PRO A 38 -15.63 -1.42 1.02
CA PRO A 38 -16.43 -0.79 -0.03
C PRO A 38 -17.89 -1.22 0.05
N ASN A 39 -18.78 -0.37 -0.47
CA ASN A 39 -20.19 -0.73 -0.63
C ASN A 39 -20.33 -1.91 -1.59
N LEU A 40 -21.11 -2.90 -1.21
CA LEU A 40 -21.39 -4.06 -2.05
C LEU A 40 -22.63 -3.81 -2.94
N PRO A 41 -22.65 -4.33 -4.19
CA PRO A 41 -21.58 -5.13 -4.83
C PRO A 41 -20.42 -4.25 -5.32
N VAL A 42 -19.20 -4.76 -5.18
CA VAL A 42 -18.01 -4.08 -5.71
C VAL A 42 -18.09 -4.02 -7.22
N ALA A 43 -17.92 -2.83 -7.79
CA ALA A 43 -17.90 -2.65 -9.24
C ALA A 43 -16.71 -3.41 -9.86
N VAL A 44 -17.00 -4.39 -10.70
CA VAL A 44 -15.97 -5.13 -11.43
C VAL A 44 -15.60 -4.33 -12.68
N THR A 45 -14.30 -4.12 -12.89
CA THR A 45 -13.83 -3.45 -14.10
C THR A 45 -14.17 -4.27 -15.34
N PRO A 46 -14.48 -3.63 -16.49
CA PRO A 46 -14.80 -4.35 -17.72
C PRO A 46 -13.68 -5.28 -18.22
N LEU A 47 -12.44 -5.04 -17.76
CA LEU A 47 -11.27 -5.87 -18.06
C LEU A 47 -11.44 -7.32 -17.59
N PHE A 48 -12.09 -7.52 -16.44
CA PHE A 48 -12.29 -8.84 -15.83
C PHE A 48 -13.72 -9.37 -16.02
N SER A 49 -14.52 -8.78 -16.93
CA SER A 49 -15.86 -9.25 -17.20
C SER A 49 -15.87 -10.39 -18.23
N TRP A 50 -16.68 -11.41 -17.99
CA TRP A 50 -16.94 -12.48 -18.95
C TRP A 50 -18.44 -12.53 -19.28
N PRO A 51 -18.84 -12.53 -20.57
CA PRO A 51 -18.02 -12.46 -21.80
C PRO A 51 -17.35 -11.10 -21.96
N PRO A 52 -16.18 -11.06 -22.65
CA PRO A 52 -15.41 -9.84 -22.84
C PRO A 52 -16.20 -8.77 -23.62
N ARG A 53 -16.13 -7.52 -23.12
CA ARG A 53 -16.85 -6.38 -23.70
C ARG A 53 -15.86 -5.35 -24.27
N PRO A 54 -15.36 -5.52 -25.51
CA PRO A 54 -14.24 -4.74 -26.02
C PRO A 54 -14.49 -3.23 -26.03
N VAL A 55 -15.67 -2.78 -26.39
CA VAL A 55 -16.02 -1.35 -26.40
C VAL A 55 -16.06 -0.77 -24.97
N ALA A 56 -16.63 -1.51 -24.01
CA ALA A 56 -16.66 -1.08 -22.61
C ALA A 56 -15.26 -1.05 -22.01
N THR A 57 -14.43 -2.05 -22.31
CA THR A 57 -13.04 -2.13 -21.89
C THR A 57 -12.21 -0.99 -22.48
N PHE A 58 -12.36 -0.70 -23.78
CA PHE A 58 -11.67 0.43 -24.41
C PHE A 58 -12.10 1.78 -23.81
N ARG A 59 -13.40 1.99 -23.60
CA ARG A 59 -13.92 3.20 -22.96
C ARG A 59 -13.40 3.36 -21.53
N TRP A 60 -13.40 2.25 -20.78
CA TRP A 60 -12.84 2.24 -19.44
C TRP A 60 -11.35 2.58 -19.43
N PHE A 61 -10.59 1.99 -20.36
CA PHE A 61 -9.17 2.26 -20.54
C PHE A 61 -8.90 3.73 -20.84
N VAL A 62 -9.63 4.32 -21.79
CA VAL A 62 -9.48 5.73 -22.16
C VAL A 62 -9.87 6.66 -21.00
N ASN A 63 -10.95 6.35 -20.27
CA ASN A 63 -11.47 7.24 -19.25
C ASN A 63 -10.79 7.09 -17.87
N ASN A 64 -10.27 5.91 -17.57
CA ASN A 64 -9.72 5.62 -16.24
C ASN A 64 -8.22 5.34 -16.29
N TRP A 65 -7.70 4.87 -17.38
CA TRP A 65 -6.29 4.49 -17.50
C TRP A 65 -5.43 5.56 -18.17
N LEU A 66 -5.90 6.19 -19.23
CA LEU A 66 -5.17 7.26 -19.93
C LEU A 66 -5.06 8.57 -19.10
N PRO A 67 -6.09 9.04 -18.35
CA PRO A 67 -5.96 10.23 -17.52
C PRO A 67 -5.17 10.01 -16.22
N MET A 68 -4.34 8.97 -16.16
CA MET A 68 -3.65 8.49 -14.97
C MET A 68 -2.57 9.46 -14.51
N THR A 69 -2.97 10.47 -13.78
CA THR A 69 -2.02 11.39 -13.12
C THR A 69 -1.02 10.65 -12.24
N GLU A 70 -1.42 9.59 -11.57
CA GLU A 70 -0.54 8.76 -10.75
C GLU A 70 0.53 8.03 -11.56
N PHE A 71 0.18 7.44 -12.71
CA PHE A 71 1.17 6.77 -13.57
C PHE A 71 2.09 7.77 -14.28
N MET A 72 1.59 8.94 -14.64
CA MET A 72 2.44 10.02 -15.15
C MET A 72 3.45 10.48 -14.10
N ILE A 73 3.04 10.58 -12.84
CA ILE A 73 3.95 10.89 -11.73
C ILE A 73 5.02 9.81 -11.60
N TYR A 74 4.63 8.53 -11.62
CA TYR A 74 5.61 7.42 -11.56
C TYR A 74 6.52 7.38 -12.78
N ALA A 75 6.00 7.62 -13.98
CA ALA A 75 6.80 7.69 -15.21
C ALA A 75 7.81 8.85 -15.16
N LEU A 76 7.39 10.03 -14.73
CA LEU A 76 8.26 11.19 -14.56
C LEU A 76 9.33 10.94 -13.49
N MET A 77 8.95 10.30 -12.40
CA MET A 77 9.89 9.91 -11.35
C MET A 77 10.91 8.90 -11.86
N ALA A 78 10.46 7.87 -12.58
CA ALA A 78 11.35 6.87 -13.16
C ALA A 78 12.32 7.53 -14.15
N TRP A 79 11.83 8.41 -15.01
CA TRP A 79 12.64 9.17 -15.95
C TRP A 79 13.66 10.08 -15.25
N ALA A 80 13.22 10.82 -14.25
CA ALA A 80 14.10 11.69 -13.48
C ALA A 80 15.16 10.90 -12.69
N THR A 81 14.75 9.79 -12.08
CA THR A 81 15.66 8.90 -11.34
C THR A 81 16.69 8.31 -12.28
N TRP A 82 16.26 7.80 -13.43
CA TRP A 82 17.16 7.24 -14.44
C TRP A 82 18.13 8.28 -14.99
N GLY A 83 17.64 9.45 -15.37
CA GLY A 83 18.45 10.49 -16.03
C GLY A 83 19.45 11.20 -15.11
N TRP A 84 19.14 11.31 -13.82
CA TRP A 84 19.93 12.17 -12.91
C TRP A 84 20.45 11.49 -11.65
N LEU A 85 19.81 10.40 -11.24
CA LEU A 85 20.12 9.77 -9.94
C LEU A 85 20.72 8.36 -10.06
N VAL A 86 20.93 7.87 -11.29
CA VAL A 86 21.63 6.62 -11.54
C VAL A 86 23.03 6.94 -12.01
N PRO A 87 24.09 6.32 -11.43
CA PRO A 87 25.46 6.47 -11.93
C PRO A 87 25.56 5.98 -13.39
N PRO A 88 26.53 6.49 -14.18
CA PRO A 88 26.80 5.98 -15.52
C PRO A 88 27.01 4.48 -15.52
N LEU A 89 26.46 3.77 -16.53
CA LEU A 89 26.55 2.30 -16.64
C LEU A 89 28.00 1.81 -16.65
N GLU A 90 28.90 2.57 -17.25
CA GLU A 90 30.33 2.24 -17.33
C GLU A 90 30.98 2.13 -15.95
N GLN A 91 30.50 2.95 -14.98
CA GLN A 91 31.02 2.91 -13.61
C GLN A 91 30.49 1.71 -12.83
N MET A 92 29.31 1.20 -13.20
CA MET A 92 28.66 0.11 -12.48
C MET A 92 29.10 -1.28 -12.96
N GLN A 93 29.84 -1.39 -14.05
CA GLN A 93 30.36 -2.66 -14.57
C GLN A 93 31.45 -3.29 -13.66
N SER A 94 32.01 -2.51 -12.76
CA SER A 94 32.98 -3.02 -11.77
C SER A 94 32.53 -2.58 -10.37
N PHE A 95 32.74 -3.45 -9.39
CA PHE A 95 32.38 -3.14 -8.02
C PHE A 95 33.15 -1.94 -7.49
N SER A 96 32.42 -0.94 -6.97
CA SER A 96 32.99 0.18 -6.21
C SER A 96 31.96 0.61 -5.14
N TRP A 97 32.44 0.85 -3.94
CA TRP A 97 31.60 1.39 -2.85
C TRP A 97 31.02 2.75 -3.17
N GLU A 98 31.65 3.53 -4.02
CA GLU A 98 31.24 4.87 -4.38
C GLU A 98 29.84 4.87 -5.03
N TRP A 99 29.67 4.12 -6.13
CA TRP A 99 28.36 4.06 -6.78
C TRP A 99 27.32 3.25 -5.99
N VAL A 100 27.75 2.24 -5.21
CA VAL A 100 26.84 1.48 -4.33
C VAL A 100 26.25 2.40 -3.25
N LEU A 101 27.08 3.23 -2.61
CA LEU A 101 26.62 4.22 -1.63
C LEU A 101 25.76 5.30 -2.27
N GLN A 102 26.04 5.71 -3.51
CA GLN A 102 25.19 6.64 -4.26
C GLN A 102 23.81 6.03 -4.52
N LEU A 103 23.72 4.77 -4.95
CA LEU A 103 22.44 4.08 -5.09
C LEU A 103 21.71 3.95 -3.75
N TRP A 104 22.43 3.62 -2.69
CA TRP A 104 21.86 3.52 -1.36
C TRP A 104 21.30 4.87 -0.87
N ALA A 105 22.04 5.94 -1.03
CA ALA A 105 21.60 7.30 -0.67
C ALA A 105 20.38 7.72 -1.50
N ARG A 106 20.37 7.44 -2.81
CA ARG A 106 19.22 7.67 -3.69
C ARG A 106 17.98 6.93 -3.18
N ASN A 107 18.10 5.62 -2.92
CA ASN A 107 16.99 4.80 -2.46
C ASN A 107 16.48 5.27 -1.10
N LEU A 108 17.38 5.65 -0.19
CA LEU A 108 17.05 6.21 1.12
C LEU A 108 16.24 7.51 0.98
N ILE A 109 16.73 8.44 0.17
CA ILE A 109 16.08 9.75 -0.04
C ILE A 109 14.69 9.56 -0.67
N LEU A 110 14.60 8.77 -1.74
CA LEU A 110 13.33 8.52 -2.42
C LEU A 110 12.33 7.84 -1.49
N MET A 111 12.73 6.78 -0.79
CA MET A 111 11.87 6.08 0.16
C MET A 111 11.41 7.02 1.28
N THR A 112 12.31 7.84 1.82
CA THR A 112 11.98 8.80 2.88
C THR A 112 10.97 9.83 2.38
N ILE A 113 11.20 10.44 1.22
CA ILE A 113 10.27 11.44 0.65
C ILE A 113 8.88 10.83 0.44
N PHE A 114 8.80 9.64 -0.17
CA PHE A 114 7.51 9.02 -0.46
C PHE A 114 6.83 8.48 0.79
N ALA A 115 7.51 7.66 1.59
CA ALA A 115 6.91 7.05 2.77
C ALA A 115 6.54 8.12 3.81
N GLN A 116 7.45 9.05 4.10
CA GLN A 116 7.18 10.12 5.06
C GLN A 116 6.22 11.16 4.50
N GLY A 117 6.32 11.51 3.21
CA GLY A 117 5.39 12.42 2.56
C GLY A 117 3.97 11.90 2.61
N LEU A 118 3.74 10.62 2.27
CA LEU A 118 2.44 9.98 2.40
C LEU A 118 1.99 9.88 3.86
N HIS A 119 2.89 9.54 4.77
CA HIS A 119 2.57 9.49 6.19
C HIS A 119 2.11 10.85 6.73
N LEU A 120 2.83 11.92 6.41
CA LEU A 120 2.45 13.27 6.80
C LEU A 120 1.11 13.69 6.16
N TRP A 121 0.90 13.38 4.88
CA TRP A 121 -0.33 13.71 4.17
C TRP A 121 -1.54 13.01 4.75
N LEU A 122 -1.44 11.69 4.95
CA LEU A 122 -2.56 10.84 5.36
C LEU A 122 -2.81 10.89 6.88
N TYR A 123 -1.75 10.82 7.67
CA TYR A 123 -1.85 10.67 9.14
C TYR A 123 -1.52 11.96 9.90
N GLY A 124 -0.53 12.73 9.45
CA GLY A 124 -0.16 14.00 10.08
C GLY A 124 -1.20 15.09 9.79
N TRP A 125 -1.38 15.40 8.53
CA TRP A 125 -2.32 16.46 8.09
C TRP A 125 -3.76 15.97 7.93
N LYS A 126 -4.01 14.66 7.94
CA LYS A 126 -5.32 14.03 7.81
C LYS A 126 -6.13 14.58 6.62
N LYS A 127 -5.47 14.81 5.48
CA LYS A 127 -6.08 15.47 4.31
C LYS A 127 -7.25 14.70 3.71
N GLN A 128 -7.31 13.39 3.91
CA GLN A 128 -8.42 12.54 3.46
C GLN A 128 -9.40 12.18 4.61
N GLY A 129 -9.18 12.73 5.81
CA GLY A 129 -9.97 12.33 6.98
C GLY A 129 -9.81 10.84 7.29
N ASP A 130 -10.89 10.23 7.75
CA ASP A 130 -10.95 8.79 8.04
C ASP A 130 -11.82 8.01 7.03
N ASP A 131 -12.37 8.69 5.99
CA ASP A 131 -13.35 8.10 5.07
C ASP A 131 -12.77 6.98 4.20
N PHE A 132 -11.48 7.09 3.83
CA PHE A 132 -10.78 6.10 2.98
C PHE A 132 -9.81 5.23 3.77
N LYS A 133 -9.76 5.37 5.08
CA LYS A 133 -8.84 4.65 5.92
C LYS A 133 -9.36 3.24 6.19
N PHE A 134 -8.63 2.22 5.71
CA PHE A 134 -9.00 0.83 5.90
C PHE A 134 -9.04 0.46 7.40
N ASP A 135 -7.99 0.76 8.15
CA ASP A 135 -7.94 0.63 9.60
C ASP A 135 -7.95 2.03 10.24
N ARG A 136 -9.02 2.37 10.91
CA ARG A 136 -9.20 3.68 11.55
C ARG A 136 -8.40 3.85 12.83
N ARG A 137 -7.84 2.78 13.36
CA ARG A 137 -6.97 2.84 14.53
C ARG A 137 -5.70 3.65 14.23
N GLY A 138 -5.25 4.41 15.19
CA GLY A 138 -3.94 5.07 15.13
C GLY A 138 -2.80 4.06 15.27
N LEU A 139 -1.59 4.49 14.90
CA LEU A 139 -0.40 3.68 15.14
C LEU A 139 -0.23 3.42 16.65
N ALA A 140 0.10 2.19 17.00
CA ALA A 140 0.28 1.78 18.39
C ALA A 140 1.48 2.50 19.02
N LYS A 141 1.26 3.05 20.21
CA LYS A 141 2.29 3.68 21.03
C LYS A 141 2.42 2.93 22.36
N LYS A 142 3.63 2.87 22.90
CA LYS A 142 3.94 2.19 24.16
C LYS A 142 3.59 0.69 24.15
N ALA A 143 3.82 0.02 23.03
CA ALA A 143 3.55 -1.39 22.86
C ALA A 143 4.86 -2.18 22.75
N ARG A 144 5.15 -3.03 23.73
CA ARG A 144 6.40 -3.82 23.87
C ARG A 144 6.70 -4.78 22.72
N ILE A 145 5.74 -4.99 21.81
CA ILE A 145 5.96 -5.83 20.63
C ILE A 145 6.81 -5.13 19.56
N PHE A 146 6.95 -3.81 19.64
CA PHE A 146 7.73 -3.00 18.71
C PHE A 146 9.12 -2.70 19.29
N LEU A 147 10.13 -2.65 18.43
CA LEU A 147 11.53 -2.45 18.79
C LEU A 147 11.76 -1.17 19.63
N TRP A 148 10.99 -0.11 19.34
CA TRP A 148 11.07 1.19 20.02
C TRP A 148 9.85 1.47 20.92
N ASP A 149 9.10 0.44 21.30
CA ASP A 149 7.78 0.58 21.93
C ASP A 149 6.79 1.45 21.13
N ASP A 150 7.12 1.80 19.89
CA ASP A 150 6.36 2.68 19.00
C ASP A 150 6.34 2.12 17.59
N GLN A 151 5.14 1.84 17.06
CA GLN A 151 4.95 1.24 15.75
C GLN A 151 5.50 2.09 14.61
N TYR A 152 5.47 3.42 14.73
CA TYR A 152 5.99 4.31 13.70
C TYR A 152 7.50 4.15 13.55
N TRP A 153 8.24 4.24 14.66
CA TRP A 153 9.69 4.11 14.64
C TRP A 153 10.16 2.71 14.29
N ASP A 154 9.40 1.70 14.68
CA ASP A 154 9.63 0.32 14.27
C ASP A 154 9.54 0.17 12.75
N ASN A 155 8.45 0.67 12.14
CA ASN A 155 8.27 0.66 10.70
C ASN A 155 9.37 1.44 9.97
N VAL A 156 9.76 2.61 10.47
CA VAL A 156 10.88 3.40 9.92
C VAL A 156 12.17 2.60 9.94
N THR A 157 12.50 2.01 11.08
CA THR A 157 13.73 1.23 11.26
C THR A 157 13.80 0.05 10.31
N TYR A 158 12.74 -0.75 10.23
CA TYR A 158 12.69 -1.90 9.32
C TYR A 158 12.68 -1.48 7.86
N THR A 159 12.01 -0.39 7.50
CA THR A 159 12.02 0.13 6.13
C THR A 159 13.43 0.56 5.72
N LEU A 160 14.17 1.22 6.60
CA LEU A 160 15.53 1.67 6.31
C LEU A 160 16.53 0.51 6.27
N LEU A 161 16.49 -0.39 7.25
CA LEU A 161 17.44 -1.49 7.36
C LEU A 161 17.17 -2.59 6.33
N SER A 162 15.94 -3.05 6.21
CA SER A 162 15.61 -4.15 5.29
C SER A 162 15.21 -3.63 3.91
N GLY A 163 14.28 -2.68 3.82
CA GLY A 163 13.78 -2.18 2.55
C GLY A 163 14.88 -1.54 1.71
N VAL A 164 15.46 -0.45 2.19
CA VAL A 164 16.46 0.32 1.41
C VAL A 164 17.74 -0.47 1.20
N THR A 165 18.27 -1.11 2.24
CA THR A 165 19.58 -1.79 2.16
C THR A 165 19.50 -3.05 1.31
N ILE A 166 18.49 -3.90 1.50
CA ILE A 166 18.32 -5.12 0.70
C ILE A 166 18.02 -4.75 -0.75
N TRP A 167 17.20 -3.75 -1.00
CA TRP A 167 16.89 -3.29 -2.34
C TRP A 167 18.15 -2.77 -3.05
N THR A 168 18.96 -1.96 -2.37
CA THR A 168 20.22 -1.47 -2.94
C THR A 168 21.19 -2.61 -3.26
N PHE A 169 21.28 -3.61 -2.38
CA PHE A 169 22.10 -4.79 -2.64
C PHE A 169 21.63 -5.53 -3.90
N TYR A 170 20.33 -5.73 -4.05
CA TYR A 170 19.74 -6.34 -5.23
C TYR A 170 20.01 -5.51 -6.50
N ASP A 171 19.76 -4.20 -6.46
CA ASP A 171 20.09 -3.28 -7.56
C ASP A 171 21.56 -3.40 -7.95
N SER A 172 22.46 -3.40 -6.97
CA SER A 172 23.89 -3.47 -7.22
C SER A 172 24.31 -4.75 -7.96
N ILE A 173 23.72 -5.89 -7.60
CA ILE A 173 23.94 -7.15 -8.31
C ILE A 173 23.44 -7.05 -9.76
N VAL A 174 22.23 -6.56 -9.97
CA VAL A 174 21.63 -6.47 -11.31
C VAL A 174 22.42 -5.57 -12.25
N TRP A 175 23.04 -4.49 -11.74
CA TRP A 175 23.82 -3.57 -12.56
C TRP A 175 25.23 -4.08 -12.89
N MET A 176 25.77 -5.03 -12.11
CA MET A 176 27.08 -5.63 -12.38
C MET A 176 27.03 -6.73 -13.44
N PHE A 177 25.85 -7.28 -13.74
CA PHE A 177 25.63 -8.36 -14.71
C PHE A 177 24.82 -7.91 -15.94
#